data_1c768400717521b3990ebb2e10f9edec
#
_entry.id   1c768400717521b3990ebb2e10f9edec
#
_cell.length_a   1.000
_cell.length_b   1.000
_cell.length_c   1.000
_cell.angle_alpha   90.00
_cell.angle_beta   90.00
_cell.angle_gamma   90.00
#
_symmetry.space_group_name_H-M   'P 1'
#
loop_
_entity.id
_entity.type
_entity.pdbx_description
1 polymer ?
#
loop_
_entity_poly.entity_id
_entity_poly.type
_entity_poly.pdbx_seq_one_letter_code
_entity_poly.pdbx_strand_id
1 'polypeptide(L)'
;MRPAVSASPISPNPAPTARLPGIALATTVAAAAFAIKAAGFPIIASFSPLMLAILIGMAVRNLWGRPEAARAGLAAALRTPLRLGIVLLGLQVTLAEILAIGWTGLAILTFAVVATFTFTVWMGQQLGVPRGLTTLIAAGTSICGASAIVAANTVVRDEDESVAYALATVTLFGTIAMFGYPLLASGLPLGELAYGLWSGASVHEVAQVVAAGFARGETSGEFATVTKLARVLMLAPLVLLMGLWAHRLSNRHDSVSGRAPIPWFVFGFLGMVLLAGTDWIAADWRSSANLATQALLAFALAAVGLETDLRKLVAQGWRPLALGATATAFIAGTTLLLTLLWQSR
;
A
#
# COMPACT_ATOMS: atom_id res chain seq x y z
N MET A 1 -25.25 -21.76 25.41
CA MET A 1 -25.42 -22.08 23.97
C MET A 1 -25.70 -20.80 23.24
N ARG A 2 -24.72 -20.25 22.48
CA ARG A 2 -24.93 -19.12 21.55
C ARG A 2 -25.20 -19.73 20.18
N PRO A 3 -26.20 -19.27 19.40
CA PRO A 3 -26.44 -19.79 18.07
C PRO A 3 -25.26 -19.46 17.17
N ALA A 4 -24.76 -20.48 16.46
CA ALA A 4 -23.76 -20.33 15.43
C ALA A 4 -24.36 -19.47 14.29
N VAL A 5 -23.79 -18.29 14.07
CA VAL A 5 -24.08 -17.46 12.89
C VAL A 5 -23.48 -18.21 11.70
N SER A 6 -24.34 -18.82 10.91
CA SER A 6 -23.95 -19.46 9.64
C SER A 6 -23.42 -18.38 8.69
N ALA A 7 -22.10 -18.31 8.54
CA ALA A 7 -21.49 -17.54 7.49
C ALA A 7 -21.82 -18.23 6.14
N SER A 8 -22.70 -17.63 5.36
CA SER A 8 -22.98 -18.07 4.00
C SER A 8 -21.67 -18.05 3.19
N PRO A 9 -21.32 -19.13 2.46
CA PRO A 9 -20.12 -19.14 1.64
C PRO A 9 -20.19 -18.02 0.60
N ILE A 10 -19.19 -17.15 0.60
CA ILE A 10 -19.07 -16.06 -0.37
C ILE A 10 -18.90 -16.71 -1.73
N SER A 11 -19.87 -16.55 -2.62
CA SER A 11 -19.79 -16.96 -4.04
C SER A 11 -18.49 -16.38 -4.62
N PRO A 12 -17.65 -17.17 -5.29
CA PRO A 12 -16.35 -16.70 -5.79
C PRO A 12 -16.46 -15.61 -6.86
N ASN A 13 -17.62 -15.31 -7.38
CA ASN A 13 -17.83 -14.25 -8.37
C ASN A 13 -19.25 -13.67 -8.25
N PRO A 14 -19.48 -12.63 -7.42
CA PRO A 14 -20.81 -12.02 -7.29
C PRO A 14 -21.26 -11.43 -8.62
N ALA A 15 -22.57 -11.57 -8.93
CA ALA A 15 -23.19 -11.03 -10.13
C ALA A 15 -22.81 -9.55 -10.33
N PRO A 16 -22.68 -9.05 -11.57
CA PRO A 16 -22.32 -7.65 -11.85
C PRO A 16 -23.23 -6.64 -11.12
N THR A 17 -24.50 -6.93 -11.00
CA THR A 17 -25.49 -6.10 -10.28
C THR A 17 -25.22 -5.99 -8.78
N ALA A 18 -24.63 -7.01 -8.15
CA ALA A 18 -24.26 -6.98 -6.74
C ALA A 18 -23.06 -6.05 -6.45
N ARG A 19 -22.34 -5.60 -7.46
CA ARG A 19 -21.19 -4.67 -7.33
C ARG A 19 -21.63 -3.20 -7.41
N LEU A 20 -22.77 -2.90 -8.02
CA LEU A 20 -23.24 -1.54 -8.29
C LEU A 20 -23.30 -0.65 -7.04
N PRO A 21 -23.85 -1.06 -5.88
CA PRO A 21 -23.93 -0.19 -4.72
C PRO A 21 -22.57 0.29 -4.19
N GLY A 22 -21.58 -0.61 -4.17
CA GLY A 22 -20.22 -0.26 -3.71
C GLY A 22 -19.48 0.62 -4.71
N ILE A 23 -19.64 0.37 -6.00
CA ILE A 23 -19.08 1.21 -7.08
C ILE A 23 -19.70 2.60 -7.01
N ALA A 24 -21.02 2.72 -6.91
CA ALA A 24 -21.71 4.00 -6.80
C ALA A 24 -21.23 4.79 -5.57
N LEU A 25 -21.12 4.13 -4.41
CA LEU A 25 -20.64 4.76 -3.19
C LEU A 25 -19.20 5.28 -3.33
N ALA A 26 -18.29 4.47 -3.86
CA ALA A 26 -16.91 4.90 -4.10
C ALA A 26 -16.83 6.06 -5.11
N THR A 27 -17.64 6.02 -6.18
CA THR A 27 -17.72 7.10 -7.18
C THR A 27 -18.23 8.40 -6.55
N THR A 28 -19.27 8.33 -5.72
CA THR A 28 -19.82 9.50 -5.02
C THR A 28 -18.79 10.14 -4.10
N VAL A 29 -18.06 9.32 -3.34
CA VAL A 29 -16.98 9.80 -2.45
C VAL A 29 -15.82 10.42 -3.24
N ALA A 30 -15.41 9.80 -4.33
CA ALA A 30 -14.35 10.34 -5.19
C ALA A 30 -14.80 11.68 -5.85
N ALA A 31 -16.02 11.74 -6.37
CA ALA A 31 -16.57 12.97 -6.94
C ALA A 31 -16.67 14.09 -5.90
N ALA A 32 -17.11 13.77 -4.67
CA ALA A 32 -17.13 14.73 -3.57
C ALA A 32 -15.73 15.26 -3.24
N ALA A 33 -14.68 14.43 -3.27
CA ALA A 33 -13.31 14.86 -3.04
C ALA A 33 -12.82 15.87 -4.09
N PHE A 34 -13.13 15.65 -5.38
CA PHE A 34 -12.81 16.62 -6.44
C PHE A 34 -13.63 17.89 -6.30
N ALA A 35 -14.94 17.80 -6.00
CA ALA A 35 -15.80 18.96 -5.81
C ALA A 35 -15.35 19.84 -4.65
N ILE A 36 -14.98 19.23 -3.50
CA ILE A 36 -14.47 19.93 -2.33
C ILE A 36 -13.13 20.61 -2.66
N LYS A 37 -12.24 19.94 -3.41
CA LYS A 37 -10.98 20.55 -3.85
C LYS A 37 -11.22 21.72 -4.77
N ALA A 38 -12.17 21.60 -5.72
CA ALA A 38 -12.53 22.66 -6.65
C ALA A 38 -13.20 23.86 -5.97
N ALA A 39 -13.87 23.65 -4.83
CA ALA A 39 -14.48 24.72 -4.04
C ALA A 39 -13.45 25.65 -3.36
N GLY A 40 -12.18 25.27 -3.30
CA GLY A 40 -11.06 26.14 -2.93
C GLY A 40 -11.02 26.58 -1.46
N PHE A 41 -11.59 25.80 -0.54
CA PHE A 41 -11.54 26.13 0.89
C PHE A 41 -10.09 26.18 1.39
N PRO A 42 -9.64 27.30 2.08
CA PRO A 42 -8.23 27.47 2.48
C PRO A 42 -7.65 26.32 3.33
N ILE A 43 -8.46 25.78 4.25
CA ILE A 43 -8.05 24.67 5.13
C ILE A 43 -7.80 23.39 4.32
N ILE A 44 -8.53 23.22 3.22
CA ILE A 44 -8.49 22.02 2.37
C ILE A 44 -7.51 22.19 1.21
N ALA A 45 -7.03 23.41 0.97
CA ALA A 45 -6.12 23.72 -0.14
C ALA A 45 -4.82 22.87 -0.10
N SER A 46 -4.35 22.49 1.09
CA SER A 46 -3.15 21.67 1.29
C SER A 46 -3.37 20.16 1.03
N PHE A 47 -4.62 19.71 0.89
CA PHE A 47 -4.91 18.30 0.65
C PHE A 47 -5.09 18.01 -0.84
N SER A 48 -4.46 16.93 -1.31
CA SER A 48 -4.71 16.44 -2.67
C SER A 48 -6.11 15.82 -2.78
N PRO A 49 -6.72 15.77 -3.98
CA PRO A 49 -7.99 15.09 -4.18
C PRO A 49 -7.95 13.62 -3.75
N LEU A 50 -6.80 12.97 -3.91
CA LEU A 50 -6.56 11.59 -3.54
C LEU A 50 -6.65 11.40 -2.01
N MET A 51 -6.03 12.31 -1.26
CA MET A 51 -6.10 12.30 0.21
C MET A 51 -7.50 12.64 0.72
N LEU A 52 -8.19 13.57 0.08
CA LEU A 52 -9.60 13.88 0.42
C LEU A 52 -10.50 12.66 0.18
N ALA A 53 -10.32 11.94 -0.92
CA ALA A 53 -11.12 10.75 -1.23
C ALA A 53 -11.00 9.67 -0.13
N ILE A 54 -9.81 9.39 0.36
CA ILE A 54 -9.62 8.41 1.43
C ILE A 54 -10.15 8.92 2.77
N LEU A 55 -9.97 10.20 3.10
CA LEU A 55 -10.47 10.81 4.34
C LEU A 55 -12.00 10.79 4.39
N ILE A 56 -12.67 11.22 3.32
CA ILE A 56 -14.12 11.21 3.23
C ILE A 56 -14.64 9.77 3.32
N GLY A 57 -14.00 8.82 2.60
CA GLY A 57 -14.34 7.41 2.68
C GLY A 57 -14.23 6.86 4.11
N MET A 58 -13.14 7.17 4.83
CA MET A 58 -12.95 6.78 6.23
C MET A 58 -14.01 7.43 7.15
N ALA A 59 -14.31 8.70 6.95
CA ALA A 59 -15.36 9.39 7.71
C ALA A 59 -16.72 8.74 7.50
N VAL A 60 -17.11 8.47 6.25
CA VAL A 60 -18.35 7.77 5.93
C VAL A 60 -18.39 6.39 6.60
N ARG A 61 -17.32 5.61 6.51
CA ARG A 61 -17.24 4.28 7.11
C ARG A 61 -17.42 4.28 8.63
N ASN A 62 -16.79 5.21 9.30
CA ASN A 62 -16.73 5.21 10.77
C ASN A 62 -17.89 5.94 11.43
N LEU A 63 -18.57 6.87 10.70
CA LEU A 63 -19.74 7.60 11.18
C LEU A 63 -21.06 6.87 10.85
N TRP A 64 -21.22 6.41 9.62
CA TRP A 64 -22.47 5.80 9.13
C TRP A 64 -22.39 4.30 8.90
N GLY A 65 -21.17 3.74 8.93
CA GLY A 65 -20.99 2.32 8.66
C GLY A 65 -20.89 2.01 7.16
N ARG A 66 -20.83 0.71 6.85
CA ARG A 66 -20.81 0.22 5.47
C ARG A 66 -22.04 -0.65 5.22
N PRO A 67 -22.88 -0.35 4.22
CA PRO A 67 -23.93 -1.25 3.81
C PRO A 67 -23.34 -2.59 3.32
N GLU A 68 -23.90 -3.71 3.75
CA GLU A 68 -23.44 -5.03 3.29
C GLU A 68 -23.52 -5.18 1.76
N ALA A 69 -24.55 -4.59 1.14
CA ALA A 69 -24.70 -4.54 -0.31
C ALA A 69 -23.51 -3.86 -1.03
N ALA A 70 -22.78 -2.95 -0.38
CA ALA A 70 -21.64 -2.25 -0.97
C ALA A 70 -20.36 -3.11 -0.98
N ARG A 71 -20.26 -4.18 -0.18
CA ARG A 71 -19.04 -4.96 0.05
C ARG A 71 -18.40 -5.48 -1.24
N ALA A 72 -19.19 -6.10 -2.10
CA ALA A 72 -18.68 -6.70 -3.34
C ALA A 72 -18.15 -5.64 -4.32
N GLY A 73 -18.83 -4.49 -4.41
CA GLY A 73 -18.43 -3.36 -5.25
C GLY A 73 -17.17 -2.67 -4.77
N LEU A 74 -17.06 -2.43 -3.47
CA LEU A 74 -15.85 -1.84 -2.85
C LEU A 74 -14.64 -2.75 -3.02
N ALA A 75 -14.77 -4.06 -2.80
CA ALA A 75 -13.69 -5.01 -3.04
C ALA A 75 -13.22 -5.03 -4.51
N ALA A 76 -14.13 -4.83 -5.47
CA ALA A 76 -13.77 -4.68 -6.88
C ALA A 76 -13.06 -3.34 -7.16
N ALA A 77 -13.55 -2.24 -6.57
CA ALA A 77 -12.97 -0.90 -6.69
C ALA A 77 -11.53 -0.83 -6.15
N LEU A 78 -11.23 -1.55 -5.06
CA LEU A 78 -9.90 -1.62 -4.46
C LEU A 78 -8.83 -2.28 -5.33
N ARG A 79 -9.21 -3.22 -6.17
CA ARG A 79 -8.23 -4.08 -6.87
C ARG A 79 -7.92 -3.60 -8.28
N THR A 80 -8.91 -3.62 -9.15
CA THR A 80 -8.71 -3.36 -10.58
C THR A 80 -8.46 -1.88 -10.87
N PRO A 81 -9.29 -0.92 -10.39
CA PRO A 81 -9.07 0.50 -10.65
C PRO A 81 -7.74 1.03 -10.11
N LEU A 82 -7.33 0.61 -8.90
CA LEU A 82 -6.03 0.99 -8.34
C LEU A 82 -4.87 0.53 -9.25
N ARG A 83 -4.89 -0.73 -9.67
CA ARG A 83 -3.83 -1.29 -10.54
C ARG A 83 -3.81 -0.61 -11.91
N LEU A 84 -4.97 -0.36 -12.50
CA LEU A 84 -5.08 0.36 -13.77
C LEU A 84 -4.60 1.81 -13.64
N GLY A 85 -4.98 2.50 -12.56
CA GLY A 85 -4.49 3.85 -12.27
C GLY A 85 -2.97 3.90 -12.15
N ILE A 86 -2.36 2.91 -11.49
CA ILE A 86 -0.89 2.79 -11.40
C ILE A 86 -0.27 2.49 -12.77
N VAL A 87 -0.87 1.61 -13.57
CA VAL A 87 -0.37 1.33 -14.94
C VAL A 87 -0.39 2.61 -15.78
N LEU A 88 -1.50 3.36 -15.77
CA LEU A 88 -1.61 4.62 -16.51
C LEU A 88 -0.67 5.71 -15.98
N LEU A 89 -0.38 5.72 -14.68
CA LEU A 89 0.61 6.63 -14.08
C LEU A 89 1.97 6.48 -14.75
N GLY A 90 2.31 5.30 -15.27
CA GLY A 90 3.55 5.08 -16.02
C GLY A 90 3.71 5.99 -17.25
N LEU A 91 2.60 6.52 -17.81
CA LEU A 91 2.68 7.50 -18.91
C LEU A 91 3.15 8.89 -18.48
N GLN A 92 3.13 9.15 -17.17
CA GLN A 92 3.54 10.44 -16.59
C GLN A 92 4.96 10.40 -16.03
N VAL A 93 5.43 9.19 -15.69
CA VAL A 93 6.76 8.96 -15.14
C VAL A 93 7.78 8.84 -16.27
N THR A 94 8.88 9.55 -16.15
CA THR A 94 9.99 9.49 -17.10
C THR A 94 10.97 8.36 -16.75
N LEU A 95 11.66 7.82 -17.76
CA LEU A 95 12.74 6.87 -17.53
C LEU A 95 13.85 7.49 -16.67
N ALA A 96 14.08 8.81 -16.80
CA ALA A 96 15.05 9.54 -15.99
C ALA A 96 14.71 9.50 -14.50
N GLU A 97 13.45 9.63 -14.10
CA GLU A 97 13.00 9.52 -12.70
C GLU A 97 13.19 8.11 -12.15
N ILE A 98 12.96 7.07 -12.95
CA ILE A 98 13.25 5.69 -12.56
C ILE A 98 14.75 5.49 -12.34
N LEU A 99 15.56 5.99 -13.28
CA LEU A 99 17.01 5.92 -13.20
C LEU A 99 17.57 6.78 -12.05
N ALA A 100 16.86 7.86 -11.65
CA ALA A 100 17.22 8.70 -10.52
C ALA A 100 17.20 7.96 -9.16
N ILE A 101 16.43 6.86 -9.03
CA ILE A 101 16.58 5.96 -7.86
C ILE A 101 18.02 5.46 -7.80
N GLY A 102 18.61 5.13 -8.93
CA GLY A 102 19.99 4.69 -9.05
C GLY A 102 20.38 3.52 -8.16
N TRP A 103 21.62 3.13 -8.21
CA TRP A 103 22.14 2.04 -7.37
C TRP A 103 22.06 2.34 -5.87
N THR A 104 22.24 3.61 -5.49
CA THR A 104 22.17 4.03 -4.08
C THR A 104 20.75 3.90 -3.54
N GLY A 105 19.75 4.34 -4.30
CA GLY A 105 18.35 4.17 -3.91
C GLY A 105 17.94 2.69 -3.83
N LEU A 106 18.36 1.87 -4.80
CA LEU A 106 18.13 0.42 -4.75
C LEU A 106 18.82 -0.24 -3.55
N ALA A 107 20.03 0.20 -3.19
CA ALA A 107 20.72 -0.26 -1.99
C ALA A 107 19.96 0.13 -0.71
N ILE A 108 19.44 1.37 -0.64
CA ILE A 108 18.58 1.84 0.46
C ILE A 108 17.34 0.95 0.58
N LEU A 109 16.65 0.68 -0.54
CA LEU A 109 15.45 -0.17 -0.54
C LEU A 109 15.76 -1.60 -0.09
N THR A 110 16.83 -2.19 -0.62
CA THR A 110 17.25 -3.55 -0.27
C THR A 110 17.61 -3.64 1.21
N PHE A 111 18.39 -2.68 1.71
CA PHE A 111 18.74 -2.59 3.13
C PHE A 111 17.48 -2.40 3.99
N ALA A 112 16.57 -1.50 3.62
CA ALA A 112 15.33 -1.27 4.33
C ALA A 112 14.48 -2.54 4.45
N VAL A 113 14.33 -3.31 3.35
CA VAL A 113 13.58 -4.57 3.35
C VAL A 113 14.23 -5.58 4.28
N VAL A 114 15.53 -5.84 4.13
CA VAL A 114 16.25 -6.88 4.90
C VAL A 114 16.32 -6.49 6.38
N ALA A 115 16.71 -5.25 6.67
CA ALA A 115 16.84 -4.76 8.04
C ALA A 115 15.50 -4.75 8.77
N THR A 116 14.42 -4.26 8.11
CA THR A 116 13.08 -4.22 8.72
C THR A 116 12.53 -5.62 8.96
N PHE A 117 12.67 -6.52 8.00
CA PHE A 117 12.23 -7.91 8.16
C PHE A 117 12.94 -8.56 9.36
N THR A 118 14.27 -8.47 9.40
CA THR A 118 15.09 -9.05 10.47
C THR A 118 14.78 -8.42 11.82
N PHE A 119 14.70 -7.09 11.88
CA PHE A 119 14.34 -6.36 13.10
C PHE A 119 12.97 -6.76 13.60
N THR A 120 11.96 -6.85 12.72
CA THR A 120 10.59 -7.20 13.11
C THR A 120 10.52 -8.63 13.63
N VAL A 121 11.24 -9.57 13.01
CA VAL A 121 11.32 -10.97 13.50
C VAL A 121 11.98 -11.02 14.87
N TRP A 122 13.07 -10.30 15.07
CA TRP A 122 13.76 -10.22 16.36
C TRP A 122 12.86 -9.58 17.43
N MET A 123 12.23 -8.44 17.13
CA MET A 123 11.36 -7.71 18.07
C MET A 123 10.12 -8.55 18.43
N GLY A 124 9.57 -9.30 17.47
CA GLY A 124 8.43 -10.19 17.74
C GLY A 124 8.76 -11.29 18.75
N GLN A 125 9.98 -11.82 18.72
CA GLN A 125 10.47 -12.77 19.73
C GLN A 125 10.56 -12.12 21.12
N GLN A 126 11.05 -10.88 21.20
CA GLN A 126 11.16 -10.14 22.46
C GLN A 126 9.77 -9.81 23.06
N LEU A 127 8.81 -9.48 22.21
CA LEU A 127 7.43 -9.19 22.62
C LEU A 127 6.58 -10.44 22.89
N GLY A 128 7.11 -11.63 22.62
CA GLY A 128 6.36 -12.89 22.77
C GLY A 128 5.19 -13.02 21.78
N VAL A 129 5.30 -12.42 20.59
CA VAL A 129 4.32 -12.59 19.51
C VAL A 129 4.54 -13.94 18.84
N PRO A 130 3.48 -14.71 18.51
CA PRO A 130 3.63 -15.99 17.81
C PRO A 130 4.45 -15.87 16.53
N ARG A 131 5.30 -16.86 16.25
CA ARG A 131 6.26 -16.79 15.14
C ARG A 131 5.62 -16.57 13.78
N GLY A 132 4.48 -17.23 13.52
CA GLY A 132 3.77 -17.07 12.24
C GLY A 132 3.28 -15.63 12.06
N LEU A 133 2.51 -15.11 13.04
CA LEU A 133 2.04 -13.72 13.03
C LEU A 133 3.20 -12.72 12.93
N THR A 134 4.30 -12.94 13.66
CA THR A 134 5.51 -12.11 13.57
C THR A 134 6.07 -12.07 12.16
N THR A 135 6.17 -13.23 11.49
CA THR A 135 6.70 -13.33 10.12
C THR A 135 5.78 -12.65 9.11
N LEU A 136 4.45 -12.76 9.30
CA LEU A 136 3.47 -12.09 8.46
C LEU A 136 3.54 -10.56 8.60
N ILE A 137 3.65 -10.04 9.84
CA ILE A 137 3.84 -8.60 10.09
C ILE A 137 5.18 -8.14 9.51
N ALA A 138 6.24 -8.92 9.66
CA ALA A 138 7.56 -8.60 9.10
C ALA A 138 7.52 -8.49 7.58
N ALA A 139 6.91 -9.45 6.88
CA ALA A 139 6.76 -9.42 5.43
C ALA A 139 5.90 -8.21 4.97
N GLY A 140 4.78 -7.97 5.65
CA GLY A 140 3.89 -6.86 5.34
C GLY A 140 4.56 -5.50 5.49
N THR A 141 5.20 -5.25 6.63
CA THR A 141 5.87 -3.97 6.92
C THR A 141 7.09 -3.75 6.02
N SER A 142 7.87 -4.79 5.75
CA SER A 142 9.10 -4.65 4.96
C SER A 142 8.86 -4.49 3.46
N ILE A 143 7.74 -4.93 2.88
CA ILE A 143 7.53 -4.88 1.41
C ILE A 143 6.32 -4.04 0.99
N CYS A 144 5.12 -4.62 0.97
CA CYS A 144 3.97 -3.96 0.35
C CYS A 144 2.63 -4.21 1.06
N GLY A 145 2.67 -4.46 2.36
CA GLY A 145 1.46 -4.64 3.14
C GLY A 145 0.73 -5.94 2.83
N ALA A 146 -0.53 -5.85 2.50
CA ALA A 146 -1.43 -6.98 2.33
C ALA A 146 -0.94 -8.03 1.34
N SER A 147 -0.40 -7.62 0.18
CA SER A 147 0.10 -8.58 -0.82
C SER A 147 1.27 -9.41 -0.31
N ALA A 148 2.15 -8.79 0.50
CA ALA A 148 3.29 -9.49 1.10
C ALA A 148 2.85 -10.47 2.19
N ILE A 149 1.85 -10.10 3.00
CA ILE A 149 1.27 -10.98 4.04
C ILE A 149 0.67 -12.23 3.39
N VAL A 150 -0.19 -12.04 2.36
CA VAL A 150 -0.82 -13.16 1.65
C VAL A 150 0.22 -14.06 0.98
N ALA A 151 1.24 -13.47 0.33
CA ALA A 151 2.31 -14.23 -0.29
C ALA A 151 3.17 -14.97 0.75
N ALA A 152 3.54 -14.33 1.85
CA ALA A 152 4.29 -14.94 2.93
C ALA A 152 3.50 -16.10 3.58
N ASN A 153 2.17 -15.97 3.69
CA ASN A 153 1.35 -17.03 4.27
C ASN A 153 1.30 -18.30 3.43
N THR A 154 1.63 -18.25 2.15
CA THR A 154 1.80 -19.48 1.34
C THR A 154 2.94 -20.36 1.85
N VAL A 155 3.93 -19.75 2.52
CA VAL A 155 5.10 -20.41 3.11
C VAL A 155 4.89 -20.67 4.61
N VAL A 156 4.42 -19.66 5.35
CA VAL A 156 4.24 -19.70 6.81
C VAL A 156 3.10 -20.65 7.19
N ARG A 157 2.01 -20.63 6.40
CA ARG A 157 0.80 -21.45 6.61
C ARG A 157 0.19 -21.28 8.00
N ASP A 158 0.11 -20.03 8.46
CA ASP A 158 -0.54 -19.69 9.71
C ASP A 158 -2.05 -19.58 9.53
N GLU A 159 -2.79 -19.53 10.64
CA GLU A 159 -4.25 -19.47 10.67
C GLU A 159 -4.78 -18.15 10.05
N ASP A 160 -6.00 -18.18 9.52
CA ASP A 160 -6.67 -17.02 8.94
C ASP A 160 -6.78 -15.84 9.93
N GLU A 161 -6.85 -16.14 11.23
CA GLU A 161 -6.86 -15.13 12.28
C GLU A 161 -5.53 -14.36 12.34
N SER A 162 -4.41 -15.04 12.31
CA SER A 162 -3.07 -14.42 12.24
C SER A 162 -2.90 -13.56 10.97
N VAL A 163 -3.40 -14.04 9.83
CA VAL A 163 -3.41 -13.27 8.59
C VAL A 163 -4.22 -11.98 8.74
N ALA A 164 -5.43 -12.09 9.32
CA ALA A 164 -6.30 -10.94 9.57
C ALA A 164 -5.66 -9.92 10.52
N TYR A 165 -5.00 -10.39 11.59
CA TYR A 165 -4.24 -9.53 12.53
C TYR A 165 -3.08 -8.82 11.85
N ALA A 166 -2.29 -9.54 11.05
CA ALA A 166 -1.17 -8.95 10.32
C ALA A 166 -1.67 -7.87 9.34
N LEU A 167 -2.73 -8.17 8.58
CA LEU A 167 -3.36 -7.22 7.64
C LEU A 167 -3.81 -5.95 8.37
N ALA A 168 -4.55 -6.10 9.46
CA ALA A 168 -5.07 -4.96 10.20
C ALA A 168 -3.94 -4.13 10.83
N THR A 169 -2.90 -4.76 11.38
CA THR A 169 -1.73 -4.08 11.95
C THR A 169 -1.00 -3.24 10.90
N VAL A 170 -0.71 -3.84 9.75
CA VAL A 170 -0.01 -3.15 8.66
C VAL A 170 -0.86 -2.03 8.07
N THR A 171 -2.16 -2.24 7.91
CA THR A 171 -3.07 -1.19 7.43
C THR A 171 -3.16 -0.03 8.42
N LEU A 172 -3.23 -0.30 9.72
CA LEU A 172 -3.27 0.74 10.75
C LEU A 172 -2.03 1.64 10.71
N PHE A 173 -0.85 1.03 10.84
CA PHE A 173 0.39 1.81 10.88
C PHE A 173 0.75 2.43 9.54
N GLY A 174 0.40 1.79 8.45
CA GLY A 174 0.51 2.39 7.12
C GLY A 174 -0.41 3.61 6.95
N THR A 175 -1.62 3.57 7.52
CA THR A 175 -2.55 4.71 7.53
C THR A 175 -2.01 5.84 8.40
N ILE A 176 -1.46 5.54 9.58
CA ILE A 176 -0.81 6.54 10.43
C ILE A 176 0.37 7.19 9.69
N ALA A 177 1.22 6.39 9.03
CA ALA A 177 2.33 6.90 8.24
C ALA A 177 1.85 7.75 7.05
N MET A 178 0.81 7.33 6.35
CA MET A 178 0.24 8.04 5.20
C MET A 178 -0.17 9.48 5.55
N PHE A 179 -0.79 9.70 6.70
CA PHE A 179 -1.18 11.04 7.15
C PHE A 179 -0.05 11.75 7.91
N GLY A 180 0.76 11.02 8.66
CA GLY A 180 1.82 11.58 9.47
C GLY A 180 3.00 12.11 8.65
N TYR A 181 3.36 11.44 7.55
CA TYR A 181 4.54 11.81 6.76
C TYR A 181 4.45 13.19 6.10
N PRO A 182 3.35 13.57 5.44
CA PRO A 182 3.23 14.92 4.90
C PRO A 182 3.36 16.01 5.99
N LEU A 183 2.84 15.74 7.19
CA LEU A 183 2.94 16.65 8.34
C LEU A 183 4.37 16.71 8.87
N LEU A 184 5.02 15.58 9.10
CA LEU A 184 6.40 15.53 9.59
C LEU A 184 7.39 16.16 8.60
N ALA A 185 7.18 15.92 7.31
CA ALA A 185 8.07 16.44 6.28
C ALA A 185 8.03 17.96 6.12
N SER A 186 6.99 18.64 6.62
CA SER A 186 6.97 20.12 6.65
C SER A 186 8.05 20.73 7.56
N GLY A 187 8.51 19.97 8.57
CA GLY A 187 9.59 20.35 9.49
C GLY A 187 10.95 19.73 9.16
N LEU A 188 11.05 18.95 8.08
CA LEU A 188 12.29 18.28 7.69
C LEU A 188 12.87 18.89 6.40
N PRO A 189 14.21 18.96 6.26
CA PRO A 189 14.87 19.46 5.07
C PRO A 189 14.83 18.44 3.92
N LEU A 190 13.63 18.02 3.52
CA LEU A 190 13.43 17.05 2.46
C LEU A 190 12.91 17.74 1.18
N GLY A 191 13.67 17.61 0.10
CA GLY A 191 13.19 17.93 -1.24
C GLY A 191 12.14 16.91 -1.74
N GLU A 192 11.47 17.21 -2.84
CA GLU A 192 10.37 16.38 -3.36
C GLU A 192 10.79 14.95 -3.66
N LEU A 193 11.93 14.75 -4.32
CA LEU A 193 12.46 13.41 -4.63
C LEU A 193 12.85 12.64 -3.36
N ALA A 194 13.49 13.32 -2.40
CA ALA A 194 13.87 12.70 -1.13
C ALA A 194 12.64 12.30 -0.32
N TYR A 195 11.62 13.15 -0.26
CA TYR A 195 10.36 12.81 0.35
C TYR A 195 9.68 11.63 -0.37
N GLY A 196 9.70 11.61 -1.70
CA GLY A 196 9.21 10.51 -2.51
C GLY A 196 9.95 9.19 -2.20
N LEU A 197 11.28 9.22 -2.11
CA LEU A 197 12.09 8.07 -1.71
C LEU A 197 11.71 7.59 -0.30
N TRP A 198 11.65 8.49 0.68
CA TRP A 198 11.32 8.13 2.05
C TRP A 198 9.93 7.52 2.19
N SER A 199 8.90 8.15 1.61
CA SER A 199 7.52 7.68 1.68
C SER A 199 7.34 6.35 0.92
N GLY A 200 7.90 6.20 -0.27
CA GLY A 200 7.88 4.96 -1.06
C GLY A 200 8.62 3.81 -0.38
N ALA A 201 9.77 4.12 0.27
CA ALA A 201 10.58 3.13 0.97
C ALA A 201 10.00 2.67 2.31
N SER A 202 9.12 3.45 2.95
CA SER A 202 8.67 3.14 4.31
C SER A 202 7.16 2.97 4.48
N VAL A 203 6.30 3.72 3.82
CA VAL A 203 4.84 3.52 3.91
C VAL A 203 4.45 2.13 3.40
N HIS A 204 3.45 1.50 4.01
CA HIS A 204 3.25 0.06 3.87
C HIS A 204 2.59 -0.34 2.56
N GLU A 205 1.43 0.22 2.22
CA GLU A 205 0.65 -0.18 1.05
C GLU A 205 0.82 0.80 -0.12
N VAL A 206 0.69 0.28 -1.35
CA VAL A 206 0.81 1.11 -2.56
C VAL A 206 -0.18 2.27 -2.57
N ALA A 207 -1.44 2.01 -2.19
CA ALA A 207 -2.47 3.04 -2.11
C ALA A 207 -2.12 4.15 -1.10
N GLN A 208 -1.55 3.77 0.05
CA GLN A 208 -1.12 4.71 1.09
C GLN A 208 0.10 5.53 0.63
N VAL A 209 1.03 4.90 -0.11
CA VAL A 209 2.18 5.61 -0.71
C VAL A 209 1.72 6.65 -1.73
N VAL A 210 0.80 6.28 -2.62
CA VAL A 210 0.22 7.21 -3.59
C VAL A 210 -0.41 8.40 -2.86
N ALA A 211 -1.25 8.15 -1.85
CA ALA A 211 -1.89 9.21 -1.10
C ALA A 211 -0.88 10.12 -0.38
N ALA A 212 0.12 9.54 0.30
CA ALA A 212 1.17 10.28 1.01
C ALA A 212 2.07 11.08 0.06
N GLY A 213 2.49 10.46 -1.05
CA GLY A 213 3.37 11.07 -2.03
C GLY A 213 2.73 12.29 -2.71
N PHE A 214 1.54 12.10 -3.26
CA PHE A 214 0.80 13.19 -3.92
C PHE A 214 0.28 14.27 -2.97
N ALA A 215 0.30 14.03 -1.65
CA ALA A 215 0.03 15.08 -0.67
C ALA A 215 1.07 16.22 -0.69
N ARG A 216 2.29 15.94 -1.14
CA ARG A 216 3.39 16.92 -1.25
C ARG A 216 3.66 17.43 -2.67
N GLY A 217 2.96 16.93 -3.65
CA GLY A 217 3.09 17.35 -5.05
C GLY A 217 3.19 16.17 -6.01
N GLU A 218 3.19 16.50 -7.29
CA GLU A 218 3.16 15.50 -8.37
C GLU A 218 4.49 14.74 -8.44
N THR A 219 5.61 15.46 -8.46
CA THR A 219 6.98 14.87 -8.46
C THR A 219 7.19 13.92 -7.28
N SER A 220 6.78 14.33 -6.07
CA SER A 220 6.87 13.46 -4.89
C SER A 220 6.00 12.21 -5.03
N GLY A 221 4.79 12.35 -5.57
CA GLY A 221 3.84 11.24 -5.75
C GLY A 221 4.32 10.21 -6.74
N GLU A 222 4.82 10.66 -7.88
CA GLU A 222 5.39 9.81 -8.93
C GLU A 222 6.61 9.06 -8.43
N PHE A 223 7.57 9.79 -7.83
CA PHE A 223 8.80 9.17 -7.34
C PHE A 223 8.54 8.21 -6.15
N ALA A 224 7.59 8.53 -5.27
CA ALA A 224 7.16 7.62 -4.21
C ALA A 224 6.55 6.33 -4.77
N THR A 225 5.74 6.46 -5.82
CA THR A 225 5.11 5.30 -6.47
C THR A 225 6.15 4.42 -7.15
N VAL A 226 7.09 5.00 -7.91
CA VAL A 226 8.21 4.27 -8.53
C VAL A 226 9.03 3.54 -7.47
N THR A 227 9.42 4.23 -6.41
CA THR A 227 10.17 3.67 -5.28
C THR A 227 9.42 2.49 -4.66
N LYS A 228 8.12 2.65 -4.43
CA LYS A 228 7.28 1.56 -3.89
C LYS A 228 7.16 0.38 -4.83
N LEU A 229 7.03 0.60 -6.12
CA LEU A 229 6.96 -0.48 -7.12
C LEU A 229 8.27 -1.27 -7.18
N ALA A 230 9.42 -0.60 -7.11
CA ALA A 230 10.73 -1.25 -6.99
C ALA A 230 10.80 -2.16 -5.73
N ARG A 231 10.25 -1.68 -4.60
CA ARG A 231 10.15 -2.48 -3.37
C ARG A 231 9.20 -3.68 -3.52
N VAL A 232 8.08 -3.52 -4.24
CA VAL A 232 7.13 -4.63 -4.52
C VAL A 232 7.80 -5.74 -5.32
N LEU A 233 8.70 -5.43 -6.25
CA LEU A 233 9.46 -6.44 -7.00
C LEU A 233 10.32 -7.32 -6.10
N MET A 234 10.74 -6.81 -4.92
CA MET A 234 11.51 -7.60 -3.94
C MET A 234 10.67 -8.67 -3.22
N LEU A 235 9.34 -8.69 -3.42
CA LEU A 235 8.46 -9.71 -2.85
C LEU A 235 8.83 -11.12 -3.33
N ALA A 236 9.08 -11.28 -4.63
CA ALA A 236 9.41 -12.59 -5.19
C ALA A 236 10.67 -13.19 -4.58
N PRO A 237 11.83 -12.49 -4.55
CA PRO A 237 13.02 -13.02 -3.90
C PRO A 237 12.84 -13.25 -2.39
N LEU A 238 12.09 -12.39 -1.67
CA LEU A 238 11.84 -12.62 -0.24
C LEU A 238 11.07 -13.92 0.01
N VAL A 239 9.95 -14.14 -0.70
CA VAL A 239 9.13 -15.34 -0.54
C VAL A 239 9.92 -16.60 -0.92
N LEU A 240 10.75 -16.53 -1.97
CA LEU A 240 11.64 -17.63 -2.34
C LEU A 240 12.66 -17.94 -1.23
N LEU A 241 13.31 -16.92 -0.67
CA LEU A 241 14.27 -17.10 0.45
C LEU A 241 13.58 -17.67 1.68
N MET A 242 12.38 -17.19 2.02
CA MET A 242 11.55 -17.74 3.10
C MET A 242 11.24 -19.22 2.86
N GLY A 243 10.85 -19.59 1.63
CA GLY A 243 10.57 -20.98 1.25
C GLY A 243 11.80 -21.89 1.37
N LEU A 244 12.95 -21.44 0.87
CA LEU A 244 14.21 -22.17 0.97
C LEU A 244 14.64 -22.36 2.44
N TRP A 245 14.44 -21.34 3.27
CA TRP A 245 14.79 -21.39 4.69
C TRP A 245 13.84 -22.33 5.46
N ALA A 246 12.55 -22.24 5.20
CA ALA A 246 11.55 -23.14 5.77
C ALA A 246 11.84 -24.61 5.40
N HIS A 247 12.25 -24.88 4.16
CA HIS A 247 12.59 -26.22 3.69
C HIS A 247 13.86 -26.77 4.37
N ARG A 248 14.85 -25.93 4.62
CA ARG A 248 16.08 -26.33 5.35
C ARG A 248 15.83 -26.68 6.81
N LEU A 249 14.84 -26.07 7.45
CA LEU A 249 14.48 -26.30 8.85
C LEU A 249 13.48 -27.45 9.03
N SER A 250 12.77 -27.82 7.97
CA SER A 250 11.79 -28.90 7.97
C SER A 250 12.39 -30.11 7.26
N ASN A 251 12.63 -31.20 8.01
CA ASN A 251 12.99 -32.51 7.45
C ASN A 251 11.78 -33.19 6.73
N ARG A 252 10.72 -32.47 6.43
CA ARG A 252 9.49 -32.99 5.78
C ARG A 252 9.48 -32.65 4.30
N HIS A 253 9.19 -33.64 3.49
CA HIS A 253 9.04 -33.64 2.03
C HIS A 253 7.79 -32.90 1.54
N ASP A 254 7.25 -31.94 2.26
CA ASP A 254 6.15 -31.13 1.80
C ASP A 254 6.65 -30.08 0.82
N SER A 255 6.43 -30.31 -0.46
CA SER A 255 6.72 -29.35 -1.53
C SER A 255 6.01 -28.04 -1.27
N VAL A 256 6.78 -26.95 -1.12
CA VAL A 256 6.26 -25.59 -1.06
C VAL A 256 5.67 -25.25 -2.44
N SER A 257 4.40 -25.51 -2.63
CA SER A 257 3.67 -25.34 -3.89
C SER A 257 3.08 -23.93 -4.06
N GLY A 258 3.58 -22.93 -3.34
CA GLY A 258 3.08 -21.56 -3.42
C GLY A 258 3.90 -20.72 -4.41
N ARG A 259 3.42 -20.47 -5.63
CA ARG A 259 3.99 -19.43 -6.49
C ARG A 259 3.66 -18.07 -5.88
N ALA A 260 4.69 -17.25 -5.61
CA ALA A 260 4.49 -15.85 -5.22
C ALA A 260 3.64 -15.15 -6.31
N PRO A 261 2.59 -14.39 -5.95
CA PRO A 261 1.76 -13.70 -6.92
C PRO A 261 2.63 -12.67 -7.66
N ILE A 262 2.77 -12.85 -8.98
CA ILE A 262 3.49 -11.91 -9.83
C ILE A 262 2.67 -10.62 -9.92
N PRO A 263 3.21 -9.46 -9.54
CA PRO A 263 2.50 -8.18 -9.60
C PRO A 263 2.47 -7.65 -11.05
N TRP A 264 1.63 -8.23 -11.90
CA TRP A 264 1.55 -7.92 -13.34
C TRP A 264 1.41 -6.42 -13.64
N PHE A 265 0.73 -5.67 -12.76
CA PHE A 265 0.53 -4.22 -12.92
C PHE A 265 1.84 -3.43 -12.85
N VAL A 266 2.90 -3.95 -12.21
CA VAL A 266 4.23 -3.34 -12.19
C VAL A 266 4.87 -3.43 -13.59
N PHE A 267 4.73 -4.55 -14.25
CA PHE A 267 5.21 -4.71 -15.63
C PHE A 267 4.39 -3.85 -16.60
N GLY A 268 3.07 -3.74 -16.37
CA GLY A 268 2.21 -2.81 -17.09
C GLY A 268 2.66 -1.34 -16.92
N PHE A 269 2.97 -0.93 -15.69
CA PHE A 269 3.54 0.40 -15.39
C PHE A 269 4.86 0.62 -16.14
N LEU A 270 5.81 -0.30 -16.06
CA LEU A 270 7.09 -0.18 -16.78
C LEU A 270 6.89 -0.11 -18.29
N GLY A 271 5.97 -0.91 -18.84
CA GLY A 271 5.61 -0.83 -20.26
C GLY A 271 5.08 0.55 -20.66
N MET A 272 4.24 1.17 -19.81
CA MET A 272 3.75 2.53 -20.05
C MET A 272 4.83 3.59 -19.91
N VAL A 273 5.79 3.43 -18.98
CA VAL A 273 6.98 4.32 -18.90
C VAL A 273 7.82 4.26 -20.18
N LEU A 274 8.09 3.04 -20.68
CA LEU A 274 8.81 2.87 -21.93
C LEU A 274 8.05 3.49 -23.10
N LEU A 275 6.74 3.31 -23.17
CA LEU A 275 5.88 3.90 -24.18
C LEU A 275 5.87 5.44 -24.09
N ALA A 276 5.87 6.01 -22.88
CA ALA A 276 5.97 7.45 -22.64
C ALA A 276 7.29 8.05 -23.15
N GLY A 277 8.36 7.26 -23.15
CA GLY A 277 9.67 7.65 -23.70
C GLY A 277 9.74 7.65 -25.22
N THR A 278 8.68 7.19 -25.92
CA THR A 278 8.58 7.26 -27.38
C THR A 278 7.76 8.48 -27.78
N ASP A 279 8.03 9.02 -28.99
CA ASP A 279 7.24 10.13 -29.55
C ASP A 279 5.88 9.69 -30.12
N TRP A 280 5.47 8.44 -29.86
CA TRP A 280 4.23 7.87 -30.40
C TRP A 280 2.97 8.40 -29.71
N ILE A 281 3.10 8.96 -28.49
CA ILE A 281 1.97 9.48 -27.73
C ILE A 281 1.89 10.99 -27.84
N ALA A 282 0.84 11.49 -28.50
CA ALA A 282 0.55 12.91 -28.59
C ALA A 282 0.30 13.53 -27.19
N ALA A 283 0.63 14.81 -27.03
CA ALA A 283 0.46 15.54 -25.76
C ALA A 283 -0.97 15.50 -25.21
N ASP A 284 -1.96 15.56 -26.09
CA ASP A 284 -3.39 15.51 -25.70
C ASP A 284 -3.77 14.18 -25.06
N TRP A 285 -3.17 13.07 -25.52
CA TRP A 285 -3.37 11.76 -24.90
C TRP A 285 -2.74 11.66 -23.50
N ARG A 286 -1.60 12.32 -23.29
CA ARG A 286 -0.94 12.37 -21.97
C ARG A 286 -1.81 13.12 -20.95
N SER A 287 -2.40 14.25 -21.36
CA SER A 287 -3.31 15.01 -20.47
C SER A 287 -4.57 14.22 -20.11
N SER A 288 -5.16 13.54 -21.10
CA SER A 288 -6.33 12.67 -20.89
C SER A 288 -6.00 11.47 -20.00
N ALA A 289 -4.81 10.86 -20.18
CA ALA A 289 -4.33 9.77 -19.35
C ALA A 289 -4.08 10.23 -17.90
N ASN A 290 -3.55 11.45 -17.68
CA ASN A 290 -3.38 12.02 -16.34
C ASN A 290 -4.74 12.15 -15.63
N LEU A 291 -5.74 12.73 -16.30
CA LEU A 291 -7.08 12.86 -15.73
C LEU A 291 -7.69 11.49 -15.38
N ALA A 292 -7.56 10.51 -16.28
CA ALA A 292 -8.02 9.15 -16.06
C ALA A 292 -7.29 8.48 -14.88
N THR A 293 -5.99 8.68 -14.76
CA THR A 293 -5.16 8.20 -13.66
C THR A 293 -5.65 8.76 -12.33
N GLN A 294 -5.80 10.07 -12.23
CA GLN A 294 -6.27 10.74 -11.01
C GLN A 294 -7.69 10.26 -10.62
N ALA A 295 -8.59 10.12 -11.60
CA ALA A 295 -9.93 9.62 -11.35
C ALA A 295 -9.94 8.18 -10.83
N LEU A 296 -9.17 7.28 -11.47
CA LEU A 296 -9.07 5.89 -11.04
C LEU A 296 -8.43 5.74 -9.65
N LEU A 297 -7.36 6.51 -9.37
CA LEU A 297 -6.71 6.50 -8.08
C LEU A 297 -7.63 7.07 -6.99
N ALA A 298 -8.30 8.20 -7.22
CA ALA A 298 -9.25 8.76 -6.27
C ALA A 298 -10.42 7.81 -5.99
N PHE A 299 -10.96 7.16 -7.01
CA PHE A 299 -11.99 6.14 -6.87
C PHE A 299 -11.52 4.94 -6.03
N ALA A 300 -10.31 4.45 -6.29
CA ALA A 300 -9.74 3.36 -5.53
C ALA A 300 -9.45 3.77 -4.08
N LEU A 301 -8.92 4.97 -3.84
CA LEU A 301 -8.65 5.49 -2.50
C LEU A 301 -9.93 5.79 -1.71
N ALA A 302 -11.00 6.24 -2.36
CA ALA A 302 -12.32 6.33 -1.75
C ALA A 302 -12.78 4.96 -1.23
N ALA A 303 -12.60 3.91 -2.04
CA ALA A 303 -12.94 2.54 -1.62
C ALA A 303 -12.04 2.04 -0.48
N VAL A 304 -10.73 2.37 -0.47
CA VAL A 304 -9.83 2.11 0.67
C VAL A 304 -10.38 2.75 1.94
N GLY A 305 -10.74 4.04 1.88
CA GLY A 305 -11.33 4.74 3.02
C GLY A 305 -12.61 4.09 3.54
N LEU A 306 -13.53 3.74 2.63
CA LEU A 306 -14.80 3.08 2.94
C LEU A 306 -14.65 1.67 3.53
N GLU A 307 -13.55 0.98 3.30
CA GLU A 307 -13.23 -0.31 3.90
C GLU A 307 -12.46 -0.17 5.23
N THR A 308 -11.89 1.00 5.53
CA THR A 308 -11.07 1.23 6.73
C THR A 308 -11.95 1.46 7.96
N ASP A 309 -12.07 0.44 8.80
CA ASP A 309 -12.81 0.47 10.08
C ASP A 309 -11.83 0.69 11.24
N LEU A 310 -11.77 1.93 11.75
CA LEU A 310 -10.86 2.32 12.82
C LEU A 310 -11.10 1.55 14.13
N ARG A 311 -12.35 1.17 14.42
CA ARG A 311 -12.69 0.43 15.65
C ARG A 311 -12.09 -0.97 15.63
N LYS A 312 -12.13 -1.65 14.48
CA LYS A 312 -11.52 -2.97 14.29
C LYS A 312 -10.01 -2.91 14.36
N LEU A 313 -9.40 -1.83 13.85
CA LEU A 313 -7.95 -1.65 13.90
C LEU A 313 -7.43 -1.53 15.34
N VAL A 314 -8.18 -0.88 16.23
CA VAL A 314 -7.77 -0.66 17.64
C VAL A 314 -8.11 -1.85 18.54
N ALA A 315 -9.08 -2.70 18.18
CA ALA A 315 -9.55 -3.83 19.01
C ALA A 315 -8.55 -5.00 19.13
N GLN A 316 -7.34 -4.87 18.57
CA GLN A 316 -6.30 -5.90 18.59
C GLN A 316 -5.52 -5.91 19.90
N GLY A 317 -4.99 -7.09 20.26
CA GLY A 317 -4.13 -7.21 21.43
C GLY A 317 -2.90 -6.28 21.34
N TRP A 318 -2.42 -5.76 22.48
CA TRP A 318 -1.34 -4.75 22.52
C TRP A 318 0.01 -5.24 21.95
N ARG A 319 0.33 -6.56 22.09
CA ARG A 319 1.64 -7.11 21.63
C ARG A 319 1.83 -7.05 20.12
N PRO A 320 0.91 -7.52 19.26
CA PRO A 320 1.02 -7.35 17.82
C PRO A 320 1.00 -5.88 17.39
N LEU A 321 0.22 -5.03 18.08
CA LEU A 321 0.22 -3.59 17.84
C LEU A 321 1.58 -2.96 18.17
N ALA A 322 2.17 -3.30 19.31
CA ALA A 322 3.51 -2.84 19.69
C ALA A 322 4.57 -3.29 18.67
N LEU A 323 4.45 -4.53 18.16
CA LEU A 323 5.32 -5.02 17.10
C LEU A 323 5.16 -4.20 15.81
N GLY A 324 3.93 -3.95 15.37
CA GLY A 324 3.65 -3.11 14.20
C GLY A 324 4.15 -1.67 14.37
N ALA A 325 3.95 -1.08 15.55
CA ALA A 325 4.44 0.27 15.88
C ALA A 325 5.97 0.35 15.81
N THR A 326 6.66 -0.58 16.47
CA THR A 326 8.13 -0.59 16.51
C THR A 326 8.73 -0.90 15.13
N ALA A 327 8.15 -1.83 14.37
CA ALA A 327 8.57 -2.12 13.01
C ALA A 327 8.38 -0.92 12.07
N THR A 328 7.24 -0.23 12.19
CA THR A 328 6.96 0.99 11.41
C THR A 328 7.88 2.13 11.79
N ALA A 329 8.12 2.36 13.08
CA ALA A 329 9.07 3.36 13.54
C ALA A 329 10.50 3.05 13.04
N PHE A 330 10.88 1.78 13.06
CA PHE A 330 12.20 1.34 12.58
C PHE A 330 12.37 1.60 11.08
N ILE A 331 11.42 1.17 10.23
CA ILE A 331 11.53 1.41 8.79
C ILE A 331 11.45 2.90 8.47
N ALA A 332 10.57 3.65 9.13
CA ALA A 332 10.43 5.08 8.96
C ALA A 332 11.73 5.84 9.31
N GLY A 333 12.29 5.58 10.48
CA GLY A 333 13.51 6.23 10.96
C GLY A 333 14.74 5.83 10.15
N THR A 334 14.91 4.55 9.87
CA THR A 334 16.06 4.03 9.09
C THR A 334 16.05 4.58 7.66
N THR A 335 14.89 4.54 6.99
CA THR A 335 14.79 5.06 5.62
C THR A 335 14.89 6.58 5.58
N LEU A 336 14.38 7.30 6.58
CA LEU A 336 14.58 8.74 6.69
C LEU A 336 16.06 9.10 6.78
N LEU A 337 16.78 8.45 7.69
CA LEU A 337 18.23 8.68 7.85
C LEU A 337 18.99 8.42 6.55
N LEU A 338 18.72 7.28 5.90
CA LEU A 338 19.38 6.93 4.64
C LEU A 338 19.00 7.89 3.50
N THR A 339 17.76 8.38 3.47
CA THR A 339 17.30 9.35 2.50
C THR A 339 17.96 10.73 2.69
N LEU A 340 18.11 11.18 3.93
CA LEU A 340 18.85 12.41 4.23
C LEU A 340 20.32 12.31 3.78
N LEU A 341 20.97 11.18 4.02
CA LEU A 341 22.34 10.90 3.53
C LEU A 341 22.41 10.81 2.00
N TRP A 342 21.35 10.32 1.36
CA TRP A 342 21.25 10.27 -0.10
C TRP A 342 21.10 11.66 -0.72
N GLN A 343 20.27 12.50 -0.11
CA GLN A 343 20.04 13.88 -0.59
C GLN A 343 21.27 14.78 -0.42
N SER A 344 22.13 14.51 0.56
CA SER A 344 23.34 15.31 0.84
C SER A 344 24.51 15.08 -0.14
N ARG A 345 24.38 14.13 -1.04
CA ARG A 345 25.35 13.80 -2.10
C ARG A 345 25.00 14.44 -3.42
#